data_c6160329dd0709682dcac4682137dd93
#
_entry.id   c6160329dd0709682dcac4682137dd93
#
_cell.length_a   1.000
_cell.length_b   1.000
_cell.length_c   1.000
_cell.angle_alpha   90.00
_cell.angle_beta   90.00
_cell.angle_gamma   90.00
#
_symmetry.space_group_name_H-M   'P 1'
#
loop_
_entity.id
_entity.type
_entity.pdbx_description
1 polymer ?
#
loop_
_entity_poly.entity_id
_entity_poly.type
_entity_poly.pdbx_seq_one_letter_code
_entity_poly.pdbx_strand_id
1 'polypeptide(L)'
;MIGRASAYRSAGFTLLELMIVLAVVAVLAGWGIPSYREHAVRVHRVSAVSALYRAAQYLETLDGASPPALPDAFAQAPPDGQAVYRLTLRRPDGGDSPVSYELEASPLDTGPMHDDACGAFTLRSDGTKGNARRDGADVQGPACWSVR
;
A
#
# COMPACT_ATOMS: atom_id res chain seq x y z
N MET A 1 45.70 9.81 51.93
CA MET A 1 45.30 9.94 50.50
C MET A 1 43.79 10.19 50.49
N ILE A 2 43.39 11.43 50.20
CA ILE A 2 42.00 11.86 50.20
C ILE A 2 41.56 12.00 48.74
N GLY A 3 40.71 11.05 48.27
CA GLY A 3 40.20 11.06 46.92
C GLY A 3 39.18 12.19 46.73
N ARG A 4 39.46 13.11 45.81
CA ARG A 4 38.53 14.14 45.32
C ARG A 4 37.42 13.49 44.52
N ALA A 5 36.20 13.41 45.08
CA ALA A 5 35.01 13.10 44.34
C ALA A 5 34.73 14.26 43.36
N SER A 6 34.82 13.99 42.05
CA SER A 6 34.44 14.93 41.01
C SER A 6 32.88 14.98 40.97
N ALA A 7 32.32 16.08 41.42
CA ALA A 7 30.88 16.32 41.34
C ALA A 7 30.54 16.63 39.86
N TYR A 8 29.89 15.67 39.20
CA TYR A 8 29.28 15.91 37.88
C TYR A 8 28.12 16.90 38.09
N ARG A 9 28.29 18.12 37.57
CA ARG A 9 27.22 19.10 37.48
C ARG A 9 26.22 18.60 36.44
N SER A 10 25.07 18.14 36.86
CA SER A 10 23.91 17.92 35.98
C SER A 10 23.41 19.30 35.50
N ALA A 11 23.76 19.65 34.26
CA ALA A 11 23.16 20.81 33.59
C ALA A 11 21.70 20.52 33.29
N GLY A 12 20.78 21.17 33.99
CA GLY A 12 19.34 21.12 33.67
C GLY A 12 19.06 21.94 32.41
N PHE A 13 18.11 21.48 31.60
CA PHE A 13 17.61 22.24 30.46
C PHE A 13 16.88 23.50 30.91
N THR A 14 17.09 24.59 30.21
CA THR A 14 16.32 25.82 30.44
C THR A 14 14.95 25.74 29.81
N LEU A 15 13.96 26.41 30.38
CA LEU A 15 12.60 26.50 29.82
C LEU A 15 12.62 27.12 28.41
N LEU A 16 13.51 28.10 28.17
CA LEU A 16 13.68 28.72 26.86
C LEU A 16 14.18 27.71 25.81
N GLU A 17 15.15 26.87 26.17
CA GLU A 17 15.72 25.86 25.28
C GLU A 17 14.64 24.84 24.85
N LEU A 18 13.77 24.42 25.79
CA LEU A 18 12.67 23.54 25.53
C LEU A 18 11.63 24.19 24.59
N MET A 19 11.35 25.49 24.75
CA MET A 19 10.47 26.21 23.84
C MET A 19 11.02 26.32 22.42
N ILE A 20 12.34 26.56 22.27
CA ILE A 20 12.98 26.61 20.95
C ILE A 20 12.94 25.23 20.28
N VAL A 21 13.25 24.16 21.01
CA VAL A 21 13.20 22.81 20.49
C VAL A 21 11.79 22.44 20.03
N LEU A 22 10.76 22.75 20.83
CA LEU A 22 9.36 22.49 20.42
C LEU A 22 8.95 23.28 19.20
N ALA A 23 9.39 24.54 19.06
CA ALA A 23 9.12 25.36 17.89
C ALA A 23 9.75 24.75 16.62
N VAL A 24 11.01 24.31 16.70
CA VAL A 24 11.71 23.65 15.59
C VAL A 24 11.03 22.35 15.20
N VAL A 25 10.69 21.51 16.19
CA VAL A 25 9.97 20.24 15.95
C VAL A 25 8.62 20.47 15.29
N ALA A 26 7.87 21.50 15.73
CA ALA A 26 6.58 21.84 15.15
C ALA A 26 6.69 22.23 13.67
N VAL A 27 7.71 23.03 13.31
CA VAL A 27 7.98 23.41 11.91
C VAL A 27 8.35 22.19 11.07
N LEU A 28 9.27 21.35 11.56
CA LEU A 28 9.68 20.13 10.85
C LEU A 28 8.54 19.13 10.68
N ALA A 29 7.71 18.96 11.70
CA ALA A 29 6.54 18.07 11.64
C ALA A 29 5.49 18.57 10.63
N GLY A 30 5.29 19.88 10.53
CA GLY A 30 4.35 20.50 9.57
C GLY A 30 4.69 20.18 8.11
N TRP A 31 5.96 19.98 7.78
CA TRP A 31 6.42 19.63 6.43
C TRP A 31 6.62 18.12 6.24
N GLY A 32 7.07 17.43 7.28
CA GLY A 32 7.43 16.02 7.21
C GLY A 32 6.22 15.08 7.14
N ILE A 33 5.14 15.38 7.86
CA ILE A 33 3.97 14.50 7.94
C ILE A 33 3.24 14.37 6.60
N PRO A 34 2.93 15.46 5.85
CA PRO A 34 2.27 15.33 4.55
C PRO A 34 3.11 14.54 3.55
N SER A 35 4.41 14.83 3.47
CA SER A 35 5.33 14.13 2.56
C SER A 35 5.41 12.63 2.85
N TYR A 36 5.44 12.25 4.13
CA TYR A 36 5.43 10.85 4.53
C TYR A 36 4.15 10.13 4.12
N ARG A 37 2.99 10.77 4.27
CA ARG A 37 1.69 10.19 3.88
C ARG A 37 1.62 9.92 2.38
N GLU A 38 2.03 10.85 1.54
CA GLU A 38 2.08 10.67 0.09
C GLU A 38 3.00 9.52 -0.31
N HIS A 39 4.16 9.42 0.35
CA HIS A 39 5.08 8.30 0.12
C HIS A 39 4.46 6.96 0.52
N ALA A 40 3.81 6.87 1.67
CA ALA A 40 3.14 5.65 2.14
C ALA A 40 2.02 5.21 1.18
N VAL A 41 1.18 6.12 0.70
CA VAL A 41 0.15 5.85 -0.31
C VAL A 41 0.77 5.25 -1.58
N ARG A 42 1.86 5.84 -2.07
CA ARG A 42 2.56 5.33 -3.25
C ARG A 42 3.09 3.91 -3.05
N VAL A 43 3.71 3.62 -1.92
CA VAL A 43 4.21 2.28 -1.57
C VAL A 43 3.08 1.26 -1.55
N HIS A 44 1.94 1.59 -0.98
CA HIS A 44 0.78 0.70 -0.95
C HIS A 44 0.22 0.42 -2.35
N ARG A 45 0.14 1.43 -3.23
CA ARG A 45 -0.27 1.24 -4.63
C ARG A 45 0.68 0.31 -5.39
N VAL A 46 2.01 0.52 -5.23
CA VAL A 46 3.04 -0.37 -5.80
C VAL A 46 2.87 -1.80 -5.31
N SER A 47 2.59 -1.99 -4.03
CA SER A 47 2.35 -3.31 -3.46
C SER A 47 1.14 -4.00 -4.08
N ALA A 48 0.02 -3.28 -4.30
CA ALA A 48 -1.17 -3.81 -4.96
C ALA A 48 -0.88 -4.24 -6.40
N VAL A 49 -0.24 -3.36 -7.20
CA VAL A 49 0.14 -3.65 -8.58
C VAL A 49 1.08 -4.85 -8.66
N SER A 50 2.08 -4.92 -7.80
CA SER A 50 3.04 -6.02 -7.71
C SER A 50 2.35 -7.35 -7.38
N ALA A 51 1.37 -7.33 -6.46
CA ALA A 51 0.60 -8.51 -6.09
C ALA A 51 -0.29 -9.00 -7.25
N LEU A 52 -0.91 -8.09 -8.02
CA LEU A 52 -1.67 -8.43 -9.22
C LEU A 52 -0.81 -9.15 -10.26
N TYR A 53 0.40 -8.65 -10.54
CA TYR A 53 1.31 -9.31 -11.48
C TYR A 53 1.77 -10.68 -10.99
N ARG A 54 2.05 -10.85 -9.69
CA ARG A 54 2.39 -12.16 -9.13
C ARG A 54 1.23 -13.14 -9.23
N ALA A 55 0.00 -12.70 -8.96
CA ALA A 55 -1.19 -13.53 -9.11
C ALA A 55 -1.43 -13.90 -10.58
N ALA A 56 -1.23 -12.97 -11.53
CA ALA A 56 -1.31 -13.24 -12.96
C ALA A 56 -0.29 -14.29 -13.40
N GLN A 57 0.99 -14.14 -13.00
CA GLN A 57 2.03 -15.12 -13.28
C GLN A 57 1.67 -16.51 -12.73
N TYR A 58 1.13 -16.58 -11.52
CA TYR A 58 0.67 -17.83 -10.94
C TYR A 58 -0.41 -18.50 -11.82
N LEU A 59 -1.41 -17.74 -12.26
CA LEU A 59 -2.48 -18.25 -13.12
C LEU A 59 -1.95 -18.77 -14.48
N GLU A 60 -0.95 -18.11 -15.04
CA GLU A 60 -0.28 -18.55 -16.28
C GLU A 60 0.46 -19.87 -16.12
N THR A 61 0.98 -20.20 -14.92
CA THR A 61 1.65 -21.49 -14.67
C THR A 61 0.70 -22.69 -14.61
N LEU A 62 -0.61 -22.44 -14.55
CA LEU A 62 -1.60 -23.51 -14.38
C LEU A 62 -2.03 -24.17 -15.69
N ASP A 63 -1.40 -23.87 -16.84
CA ASP A 63 -1.65 -24.49 -18.16
C ASP A 63 -3.14 -24.62 -18.51
N GLY A 64 -3.93 -23.55 -18.27
CA GLY A 64 -5.36 -23.55 -18.54
C GLY A 64 -6.24 -24.13 -17.43
N ALA A 65 -5.67 -24.71 -16.37
CA ALA A 65 -6.42 -25.03 -15.17
C ALA A 65 -6.74 -23.74 -14.42
N SER A 66 -8.02 -23.43 -14.31
CA SER A 66 -8.47 -22.18 -13.70
C SER A 66 -9.02 -22.45 -12.30
N PRO A 67 -8.32 -22.09 -11.21
CA PRO A 67 -8.81 -22.31 -9.86
C PRO A 67 -10.07 -21.46 -9.61
N PRO A 68 -11.00 -21.91 -8.75
CA PRO A 68 -12.21 -21.14 -8.43
C PRO A 68 -11.89 -19.84 -7.68
N ALA A 69 -10.75 -19.78 -6.98
CA ALA A 69 -10.27 -18.60 -6.24
C ALA A 69 -8.75 -18.59 -6.20
N LEU A 70 -8.17 -17.45 -5.86
CA LEU A 70 -6.74 -17.35 -5.61
C LEU A 70 -6.37 -18.08 -4.31
N PRO A 71 -5.23 -18.80 -4.27
CA PRO A 71 -4.67 -19.29 -3.01
C PRO A 71 -4.37 -18.14 -2.05
N ASP A 72 -4.37 -18.41 -0.74
CA ASP A 72 -4.14 -17.41 0.31
C ASP A 72 -2.83 -16.63 0.12
N ALA A 73 -1.79 -17.29 -0.41
CA ALA A 73 -0.51 -16.65 -0.71
C ALA A 73 -0.59 -15.50 -1.75
N PHE A 74 -1.66 -15.45 -2.54
CA PHE A 74 -1.90 -14.43 -3.56
C PHE A 74 -3.17 -13.60 -3.29
N ALA A 75 -3.85 -13.83 -2.16
CA ALA A 75 -5.14 -13.22 -1.87
C ALA A 75 -5.04 -11.83 -1.21
N GLN A 76 -3.83 -11.35 -0.93
CA GLN A 76 -3.62 -10.05 -0.27
C GLN A 76 -2.39 -9.30 -0.75
N ALA A 77 -2.38 -7.98 -0.51
CA ALA A 77 -1.21 -7.12 -0.65
C ALA A 77 -1.06 -6.21 0.58
N PRO A 78 0.16 -6.09 1.15
CA PRO A 78 1.37 -6.85 0.83
C PRO A 78 1.20 -8.35 1.12
N PRO A 79 2.06 -9.24 0.56
CA PRO A 79 1.95 -10.68 0.76
C PRO A 79 2.17 -11.08 2.23
N ASP A 80 3.03 -10.33 2.91
CA ASP A 80 3.40 -10.56 4.30
C ASP A 80 2.92 -9.41 5.18
N GLY A 81 2.50 -9.73 6.42
CA GLY A 81 2.06 -8.76 7.39
C GLY A 81 0.58 -8.37 7.27
N GLN A 82 0.27 -7.12 7.64
CA GLN A 82 -1.11 -6.64 7.63
C GLN A 82 -1.57 -6.35 6.19
N ALA A 83 -2.63 -7.00 5.77
CA ALA A 83 -3.24 -6.76 4.48
C ALA A 83 -3.75 -5.31 4.37
N VAL A 84 -3.48 -4.68 3.23
CA VAL A 84 -3.98 -3.36 2.86
C VAL A 84 -4.98 -3.47 1.71
N TYR A 85 -4.73 -4.41 0.81
CA TYR A 85 -5.61 -4.77 -0.30
C TYR A 85 -5.96 -6.26 -0.23
N ARG A 86 -7.18 -6.58 -0.66
CA ARG A 86 -7.62 -7.94 -0.92
C ARG A 86 -7.63 -8.18 -2.42
N LEU A 87 -7.08 -9.32 -2.85
CA LEU A 87 -7.10 -9.74 -4.24
C LEU A 87 -8.21 -10.75 -4.48
N THR A 88 -8.97 -10.54 -5.54
CA THR A 88 -10.03 -11.44 -5.99
C THR A 88 -9.84 -11.79 -7.46
N LEU A 89 -10.22 -13.02 -7.82
CA LEU A 89 -10.25 -13.52 -9.19
C LEU A 89 -11.70 -13.49 -9.67
N ARG A 90 -11.95 -12.78 -10.77
CA ARG A 90 -13.26 -12.72 -11.44
C ARG A 90 -13.18 -13.30 -12.84
N ARG A 91 -14.28 -13.88 -13.29
CA ARG A 91 -14.45 -14.36 -14.67
C ARG A 91 -15.66 -13.67 -15.29
N PRO A 92 -15.42 -12.70 -16.20
CA PRO A 92 -16.50 -11.92 -16.79
C PRO A 92 -17.50 -12.75 -17.61
N ASP A 93 -17.03 -13.83 -18.23
CA ASP A 93 -17.78 -14.61 -19.23
C ASP A 93 -18.43 -15.89 -18.68
N GLY A 94 -18.74 -15.97 -17.39
CA GLY A 94 -19.47 -17.09 -16.82
C GLY A 94 -18.67 -18.39 -16.64
N GLY A 95 -17.37 -18.38 -16.85
CA GLY A 95 -16.48 -19.42 -16.29
C GLY A 95 -15.97 -20.51 -17.22
N ASP A 96 -16.38 -20.58 -18.49
CA ASP A 96 -15.97 -21.68 -19.39
C ASP A 96 -14.71 -21.38 -20.24
N SER A 97 -14.23 -20.15 -20.25
CA SER A 97 -12.97 -19.84 -20.95
C SER A 97 -11.80 -19.80 -19.95
N PRO A 98 -10.86 -20.75 -20.05
CA PRO A 98 -9.68 -20.76 -19.16
C PRO A 98 -8.72 -19.58 -19.39
N VAL A 99 -8.94 -18.82 -20.46
CA VAL A 99 -8.05 -17.75 -20.91
C VAL A 99 -8.53 -16.36 -20.46
N SER A 100 -9.80 -16.20 -20.07
CA SER A 100 -10.36 -14.90 -19.70
C SER A 100 -10.55 -14.79 -18.18
N TYR A 101 -9.68 -14.01 -17.54
CA TYR A 101 -9.81 -13.68 -16.12
C TYR A 101 -9.58 -12.19 -15.88
N GLU A 102 -10.12 -11.71 -14.80
CA GLU A 102 -9.85 -10.38 -14.24
C GLU A 102 -9.43 -10.51 -12.78
N LEU A 103 -8.27 -9.98 -12.48
CA LEU A 103 -7.76 -9.84 -11.11
C LEU A 103 -8.10 -8.45 -10.59
N GLU A 104 -8.66 -8.38 -9.39
CA GLU A 104 -8.98 -7.13 -8.73
C GLU A 104 -8.28 -7.06 -7.38
N ALA A 105 -7.56 -5.97 -7.11
CA ALA A 105 -7.00 -5.62 -5.81
C ALA A 105 -7.81 -4.48 -5.21
N SER A 106 -8.71 -4.79 -4.29
CA SER A 106 -9.59 -3.83 -3.61
C SER A 106 -9.01 -3.41 -2.27
N PRO A 107 -8.95 -2.09 -1.95
CA PRO A 107 -8.51 -1.63 -0.65
C PRO A 107 -9.47 -2.11 0.45
N LEU A 108 -8.93 -2.49 1.61
CA LEU A 108 -9.73 -2.90 2.76
C LEU A 108 -10.48 -1.71 3.37
N ASP A 109 -11.70 -1.96 3.84
CA ASP A 109 -12.62 -0.95 4.40
C ASP A 109 -12.05 -0.20 5.60
N THR A 110 -11.22 -0.86 6.39
CA THR A 110 -10.59 -0.30 7.60
C THR A 110 -9.11 0.00 7.40
N GLY A 111 -8.61 -0.11 6.15
CA GLY A 111 -7.20 0.05 5.82
C GLY A 111 -6.80 1.51 5.52
N PRO A 112 -5.49 1.78 5.48
CA PRO A 112 -4.94 3.12 5.20
C PRO A 112 -5.25 3.61 3.77
N MET A 113 -5.73 2.74 2.88
CA MET A 113 -6.05 3.03 1.48
C MET A 113 -7.55 3.06 1.20
N HIS A 114 -8.39 3.02 2.25
CA HIS A 114 -9.85 3.04 2.14
C HIS A 114 -10.39 4.17 1.25
N ASP A 115 -9.85 5.38 1.41
CA ASP A 115 -10.28 6.59 0.67
C ASP A 115 -9.30 6.96 -0.47
N ASP A 116 -8.49 6.00 -0.93
CA ASP A 116 -7.55 6.30 -2.00
C ASP A 116 -8.26 6.64 -3.31
N ALA A 117 -7.84 7.73 -3.94
CA ALA A 117 -8.43 8.22 -5.18
C ALA A 117 -8.34 7.21 -6.34
N CYS A 118 -7.36 6.30 -6.32
CA CYS A 118 -7.22 5.24 -7.32
C CYS A 118 -8.17 4.05 -7.10
N GLY A 119 -8.74 3.90 -5.91
CA GLY A 119 -9.66 2.81 -5.60
C GLY A 119 -9.06 1.42 -5.77
N ALA A 120 -9.85 0.50 -6.33
CA ALA A 120 -9.41 -0.84 -6.68
C ALA A 120 -8.60 -0.83 -7.98
N PHE A 121 -7.60 -1.70 -8.07
CA PHE A 121 -6.79 -1.92 -9.28
C PHE A 121 -7.27 -3.19 -9.95
N THR A 122 -7.48 -3.17 -11.28
CA THR A 122 -7.89 -4.32 -12.06
C THR A 122 -6.87 -4.66 -13.13
N LEU A 123 -6.56 -5.94 -13.29
CA LEU A 123 -5.68 -6.47 -14.33
C LEU A 123 -6.36 -7.65 -15.01
N ARG A 124 -6.56 -7.54 -16.33
CA ARG A 124 -7.12 -8.61 -17.16
C ARG A 124 -6.05 -9.49 -17.76
N SER A 125 -6.45 -10.68 -18.16
CA SER A 125 -5.58 -11.66 -18.83
C SER A 125 -4.95 -11.15 -20.12
N ASP A 126 -5.56 -10.19 -20.80
CA ASP A 126 -5.05 -9.52 -22.00
C ASP A 126 -4.04 -8.40 -21.69
N GLY A 127 -3.74 -8.17 -20.40
CA GLY A 127 -2.87 -7.10 -19.93
C GLY A 127 -3.55 -5.74 -19.77
N THR A 128 -4.87 -5.66 -20.02
CA THR A 128 -5.65 -4.43 -19.79
C THR A 128 -5.65 -4.06 -18.31
N LYS A 129 -5.33 -2.81 -18.03
CA LYS A 129 -5.26 -2.23 -16.68
C LYS A 129 -6.40 -1.26 -16.46
N GLY A 130 -7.03 -1.32 -15.31
CA GLY A 130 -8.10 -0.40 -14.93
C GLY A 130 -8.03 -0.03 -13.47
N ASN A 131 -8.81 0.97 -13.12
CA ASN A 131 -9.07 1.36 -11.73
C ASN A 131 -10.57 1.58 -11.59
N ALA A 132 -11.13 1.06 -10.51
CA ALA A 132 -12.53 1.25 -10.19
C ALA A 132 -12.66 1.88 -8.80
N ARG A 133 -13.47 2.93 -8.71
CA ARG A 133 -13.90 3.45 -7.42
C ARG A 133 -14.91 2.53 -6.76
N ARG A 134 -15.10 2.70 -5.47
CA ARG A 134 -16.09 1.97 -4.68
C ARG A 134 -17.54 2.18 -5.17
N ASP A 135 -17.84 3.31 -5.78
CA ASP A 135 -19.11 3.64 -6.42
C ASP A 135 -19.28 3.00 -7.82
N GLY A 136 -18.30 2.19 -8.26
CA GLY A 136 -18.28 1.56 -9.57
C GLY A 136 -17.87 2.47 -10.72
N ALA A 137 -17.52 3.72 -10.44
CA ALA A 137 -17.02 4.62 -11.47
C ALA A 137 -15.58 4.25 -11.87
N ASP A 138 -15.36 4.08 -13.19
CA ASP A 138 -14.02 3.89 -13.73
C ASP A 138 -13.16 5.14 -13.49
N VAL A 139 -12.03 4.94 -12.84
CA VAL A 139 -11.02 5.98 -12.67
C VAL A 139 -9.96 5.80 -13.74
N GLN A 140 -10.09 6.55 -14.80
CA GLN A 140 -9.08 6.56 -15.84
C GLN A 140 -7.96 7.56 -15.48
N GLY A 141 -6.85 7.06 -14.95
CA GLY A 141 -5.68 7.88 -14.69
C GLY A 141 -4.39 7.09 -14.81
N PRO A 142 -3.48 7.45 -15.75
CA PRO A 142 -2.17 6.80 -15.85
C PRO A 142 -1.34 6.95 -14.57
N ALA A 143 -1.67 7.92 -13.73
CA ALA A 143 -0.98 8.17 -12.46
C ALA A 143 -1.17 7.06 -11.42
N CYS A 144 -2.26 6.26 -11.49
CA CYS A 144 -2.51 5.20 -10.52
C CYS A 144 -1.59 3.98 -10.75
N TRP A 145 -1.26 3.68 -11.99
CA TRP A 145 -0.39 2.57 -12.38
C TRP A 145 1.08 2.97 -12.58
N SER A 146 1.38 4.26 -12.60
CA SER A 146 2.75 4.75 -12.73
C SER A 146 3.48 4.68 -11.40
N VAL A 147 4.59 3.94 -11.40
CA VAL A 147 5.49 3.71 -10.24
C VAL A 147 6.58 4.80 -10.14
N ARG A 148 6.32 6.00 -10.69
CA ARG A 148 7.30 7.11 -10.64
C ARG A 148 7.10 8.01 -9.45
#